data_64c219902aac6704acfec26a77366eb2
#
_entry.id   64c219902aac6704acfec26a77366eb2
#
_cell.length_a   1.000
_cell.length_b   1.000
_cell.length_c   1.000
_cell.angle_alpha   90.00
_cell.angle_beta   90.00
_cell.angle_gamma   90.00
#
_symmetry.space_group_name_H-M   'P 1'
#
loop_
_entity.id
_entity.type
_entity.pdbx_description
1 polymer ?
#
loop_
_entity_poly.entity_id
_entity_poly.type
_entity_poly.pdbx_seq_one_letter_code
_entity_poly.pdbx_strand_id
1 'polypeptide(L)'
;MLGQQMNATPVYVLGHADLEIERLQFQAGIIAGVSRRLIRECGIGPGMRVLDIGCGGGDMSMLLAEAVGDTGSVVALDREAAAIEVARSRALAAGLRQIEFFVTSEEEFPDCPAFDAAVGRYVLHHQSDPVGMIRRAGAAVRRGGVVAFHEPAGHIGGHTLPVIDLYVNLERSLSSVFDEMLPQRDVGGRLIACFEDAGLPTPRLIWESIAGGHSSPLWRLMAMTYRSMLPRIVTSRGRAPADVGDPGTLTDRLFAQAAAVRAQIVSKPQSCAWVIRP
;
A
#
# COMPACT_ATOMS: atom_id res chain seq x y z
N MET A 1 14.84 38.13 -13.11
CA MET A 1 13.59 37.53 -12.64
C MET A 1 13.77 36.03 -12.66
N LEU A 2 14.16 35.45 -11.51
CA LEU A 2 14.34 34.01 -11.33
C LEU A 2 13.00 33.45 -10.89
N GLY A 3 12.35 32.68 -11.78
CA GLY A 3 11.12 31.97 -11.46
C GLY A 3 11.40 30.89 -10.41
N GLN A 4 10.81 31.06 -9.23
CA GLN A 4 10.71 30.00 -8.24
C GLN A 4 9.83 28.91 -8.84
N GLN A 5 10.44 27.80 -9.22
CA GLN A 5 9.72 26.53 -9.38
C GLN A 5 9.24 26.12 -7.98
N MET A 6 7.97 26.34 -7.73
CA MET A 6 7.29 25.73 -6.59
C MET A 6 7.34 24.20 -6.79
N ASN A 7 8.19 23.53 -6.04
CA ASN A 7 8.11 22.08 -5.86
C ASN A 7 6.74 21.80 -5.25
N ALA A 8 5.80 21.35 -6.07
CA ALA A 8 4.52 20.88 -5.59
C ALA A 8 4.79 19.60 -4.79
N THR A 9 4.65 19.68 -3.47
CA THR A 9 4.63 18.51 -2.58
C THR A 9 3.61 17.53 -3.15
N PRO A 10 3.96 16.26 -3.39
CA PRO A 10 3.00 15.28 -3.89
C PRO A 10 1.79 15.24 -2.96
N VAL A 11 0.62 15.62 -3.46
CA VAL A 11 -0.62 15.54 -2.69
C VAL A 11 -0.90 14.07 -2.45
N TYR A 12 -1.06 13.66 -1.18
CA TYR A 12 -1.51 12.32 -0.82
C TYR A 12 -2.88 12.08 -1.49
N VAL A 13 -2.89 11.11 -2.36
CA VAL A 13 -3.89 10.93 -3.40
C VAL A 13 -5.27 10.56 -2.85
N LEU A 14 -5.29 9.88 -1.73
CA LEU A 14 -6.47 9.34 -1.09
C LEU A 14 -6.72 10.16 0.18
N GLY A 15 -7.51 11.21 0.10
CA GLY A 15 -7.81 12.08 1.25
C GLY A 15 -8.35 11.31 2.46
N HIS A 16 -8.09 11.80 3.67
CA HIS A 16 -8.48 11.20 4.96
C HIS A 16 -9.96 11.40 5.31
N ALA A 17 -10.87 11.29 4.32
CA ALA A 17 -12.30 11.17 4.61
C ALA A 17 -12.59 9.81 5.27
N ASP A 18 -13.56 9.73 6.17
CA ASP A 18 -13.91 8.50 6.89
C ASP A 18 -14.09 7.28 5.96
N LEU A 19 -14.67 7.49 4.78
CA LEU A 19 -14.84 6.44 3.77
C LEU A 19 -13.51 5.90 3.23
N GLU A 20 -12.50 6.75 3.12
CA GLU A 20 -11.18 6.32 2.65
C GLU A 20 -10.43 5.56 3.73
N ILE A 21 -10.53 5.98 4.98
CA ILE A 21 -9.94 5.25 6.12
C ILE A 21 -10.56 3.85 6.20
N GLU A 22 -11.89 3.74 6.11
CA GLU A 22 -12.58 2.44 6.11
C GLU A 22 -12.12 1.56 4.94
N ARG A 23 -12.00 2.13 3.75
CA ARG A 23 -11.53 1.42 2.56
C ARG A 23 -10.09 0.91 2.73
N LEU A 24 -9.19 1.75 3.22
CA LEU A 24 -7.78 1.38 3.44
C LEU A 24 -7.65 0.27 4.48
N GLN A 25 -8.39 0.33 5.58
CA GLN A 25 -8.42 -0.72 6.59
C GLN A 25 -8.97 -2.04 6.02
N PHE A 26 -10.05 -1.96 5.23
CA PHE A 26 -10.62 -3.13 4.58
C PHE A 26 -9.63 -3.76 3.59
N GLN A 27 -8.96 -2.94 2.77
CA GLN A 27 -7.90 -3.38 1.87
C GLN A 27 -6.74 -4.02 2.64
N ALA A 28 -6.28 -3.39 3.72
CA ALA A 28 -5.19 -3.91 4.54
C ALA A 28 -5.51 -5.29 5.11
N GLY A 29 -6.75 -5.53 5.54
CA GLY A 29 -7.20 -6.86 5.97
C GLY A 29 -7.11 -7.92 4.87
N ILE A 30 -7.48 -7.58 3.64
CA ILE A 30 -7.39 -8.49 2.49
C ILE A 30 -5.94 -8.87 2.16
N ILE A 31 -5.02 -7.88 2.14
CA ILE A 31 -3.61 -8.11 1.78
C ILE A 31 -2.73 -8.52 2.98
N ALA A 32 -3.28 -8.61 4.19
CA ALA A 32 -2.54 -8.94 5.40
C ALA A 32 -1.78 -10.28 5.30
N GLY A 33 -2.36 -11.27 4.62
CA GLY A 33 -1.70 -12.57 4.39
C GLY A 33 -0.38 -12.42 3.65
N VAL A 34 -0.35 -11.59 2.60
CA VAL A 34 0.86 -11.29 1.81
C VAL A 34 1.89 -10.55 2.67
N SER A 35 1.45 -9.54 3.44
CA SER A 35 2.33 -8.78 4.34
C SER A 35 2.94 -9.69 5.43
N ARG A 36 2.14 -10.57 6.07
CA ARG A 36 2.65 -11.54 7.04
C ARG A 36 3.65 -12.52 6.42
N ARG A 37 3.41 -12.94 5.16
CA ARG A 37 4.37 -13.77 4.43
C ARG A 37 5.68 -13.02 4.22
N LEU A 38 5.65 -11.76 3.78
CA LEU A 38 6.85 -10.93 3.63
C LEU A 38 7.63 -10.84 4.95
N ILE A 39 6.96 -10.48 6.06
CA ILE A 39 7.58 -10.37 7.40
C ILE A 39 8.32 -11.66 7.76
N ARG A 40 7.68 -12.82 7.55
CA ARG A 40 8.26 -14.13 7.84
C ARG A 40 9.46 -14.46 6.94
N GLU A 41 9.33 -14.25 5.62
CA GLU A 41 10.38 -14.52 4.64
C GLU A 41 11.61 -13.60 4.81
N CYS A 42 11.38 -12.39 5.32
CA CYS A 42 12.44 -11.45 5.69
C CYS A 42 13.16 -11.84 6.98
N GLY A 43 12.61 -12.78 7.77
CA GLY A 43 13.15 -13.14 9.07
C GLY A 43 12.94 -12.08 10.15
N ILE A 44 11.96 -11.17 9.97
CA ILE A 44 11.58 -10.20 11.00
C ILE A 44 10.88 -10.95 12.14
N GLY A 45 11.39 -10.80 13.36
CA GLY A 45 10.94 -11.59 14.50
C GLY A 45 11.24 -10.97 15.87
N PRO A 46 11.06 -11.74 16.95
CA PRO A 46 11.11 -11.25 18.33
C PRO A 46 12.38 -10.48 18.67
N GLY A 47 12.21 -9.35 19.37
CA GLY A 47 13.29 -8.50 19.86
C GLY A 47 13.86 -7.52 18.84
N MET A 48 13.45 -7.59 17.56
CA MET A 48 13.92 -6.66 16.54
C MET A 48 13.35 -5.25 16.72
N ARG A 49 14.16 -4.25 16.34
CA ARG A 49 13.75 -2.86 16.17
C ARG A 49 13.50 -2.58 14.69
N VAL A 50 12.25 -2.30 14.35
CA VAL A 50 11.81 -2.18 12.94
C VAL A 50 11.30 -0.78 12.64
N LEU A 51 11.70 -0.24 11.49
CA LEU A 51 11.18 1.01 10.92
C LEU A 51 10.04 0.70 9.95
N ASP A 52 8.87 1.29 10.15
CA ASP A 52 7.72 1.27 9.22
C ASP A 52 7.61 2.61 8.51
N ILE A 53 7.83 2.61 7.20
CA ILE A 53 7.93 3.80 6.36
C ILE A 53 6.59 4.05 5.67
N GLY A 54 5.98 5.23 5.89
CA GLY A 54 4.66 5.55 5.34
C GLY A 54 3.58 4.66 5.96
N CYS A 55 3.53 4.64 7.29
CA CYS A 55 2.69 3.71 8.05
C CYS A 55 1.18 3.93 7.88
N GLY A 56 0.75 5.13 7.42
CA GLY A 56 -0.66 5.48 7.28
C GLY A 56 -1.44 5.24 8.56
N GLY A 57 -2.56 4.52 8.47
CA GLY A 57 -3.38 4.13 9.63
C GLY A 57 -2.82 3.01 10.52
N GLY A 58 -1.53 2.64 10.36
CA GLY A 58 -0.80 1.72 11.24
C GLY A 58 -1.01 0.24 10.96
N ASP A 59 -1.64 -0.13 9.84
CA ASP A 59 -1.93 -1.55 9.56
C ASP A 59 -0.67 -2.40 9.43
N MET A 60 0.40 -1.89 8.81
CA MET A 60 1.67 -2.59 8.71
C MET A 60 2.41 -2.55 10.05
N SER A 61 2.40 -1.42 10.74
CA SER A 61 3.00 -1.25 12.08
C SER A 61 2.48 -2.29 13.07
N MET A 62 1.16 -2.56 13.07
CA MET A 62 0.55 -3.55 13.95
C MET A 62 1.02 -4.97 13.61
N LEU A 63 1.12 -5.34 12.33
CA LEU A 63 1.67 -6.63 11.91
C LEU A 63 3.13 -6.80 12.31
N LEU A 64 3.92 -5.74 12.20
CA LEU A 64 5.32 -5.71 12.64
C LEU A 64 5.42 -5.84 14.16
N ALA A 65 4.57 -5.14 14.92
CA ALA A 65 4.53 -5.24 16.37
C ALA A 65 4.17 -6.65 16.85
N GLU A 66 3.19 -7.32 16.21
CA GLU A 66 2.89 -8.74 16.44
C GLU A 66 4.13 -9.62 16.21
N ALA A 67 4.90 -9.35 15.16
CA ALA A 67 6.07 -10.16 14.81
C ALA A 67 7.25 -9.96 15.74
N VAL A 68 7.54 -8.71 16.15
CA VAL A 68 8.68 -8.41 17.05
C VAL A 68 8.39 -8.69 18.50
N GLY A 69 7.12 -8.83 18.88
CA GLY A 69 6.68 -9.13 20.26
C GLY A 69 7.04 -8.05 21.26
N ASP A 70 6.86 -8.35 22.56
CA ASP A 70 7.01 -7.39 23.67
C ASP A 70 8.46 -6.94 23.90
N THR A 71 9.45 -7.70 23.39
CA THR A 71 10.88 -7.38 23.53
C THR A 71 11.42 -6.58 22.35
N GLY A 72 10.65 -6.46 21.27
CA GLY A 72 10.99 -5.65 20.11
C GLY A 72 10.35 -4.27 20.14
N SER A 73 10.58 -3.50 19.09
CA SER A 73 9.96 -2.17 18.92
C SER A 73 9.72 -1.84 17.45
N VAL A 74 8.71 -1.02 17.20
CA VAL A 74 8.40 -0.48 15.88
C VAL A 74 8.42 1.04 15.95
N VAL A 75 9.19 1.66 15.08
CA VAL A 75 9.14 3.11 14.83
C VAL A 75 8.39 3.33 13.52
N ALA A 76 7.26 3.99 13.58
CA ALA A 76 6.36 4.18 12.47
C ALA A 76 6.30 5.65 12.05
N LEU A 77 6.58 5.91 10.79
CA LEU A 77 6.67 7.25 10.22
C LEU A 77 5.59 7.47 9.17
N ASP A 78 4.92 8.64 9.24
CA ASP A 78 4.07 9.13 8.16
C ASP A 78 4.06 10.66 8.17
N ARG A 79 3.87 11.27 7.01
CA ARG A 79 3.78 12.73 6.87
C ARG A 79 2.43 13.30 7.29
N GLU A 80 1.40 12.46 7.30
CA GLU A 80 0.02 12.88 7.55
C GLU A 80 -0.35 12.72 9.03
N ALA A 81 -0.40 13.84 9.75
CA ALA A 81 -0.72 13.85 11.18
C ALA A 81 -2.06 13.16 11.51
N ALA A 82 -3.07 13.32 10.64
CA ALA A 82 -4.38 12.68 10.84
C ALA A 82 -4.29 11.14 10.76
N ALA A 83 -3.46 10.61 9.86
CA ALA A 83 -3.23 9.16 9.76
C ALA A 83 -2.51 8.63 11.01
N ILE A 84 -1.51 9.36 11.50
CA ILE A 84 -0.78 9.03 12.74
C ILE A 84 -1.72 8.98 13.95
N GLU A 85 -2.66 9.91 14.11
CA GLU A 85 -3.62 9.89 15.22
C GLU A 85 -4.55 8.67 15.15
N VAL A 86 -5.00 8.30 13.95
CA VAL A 86 -5.76 7.06 13.73
C VAL A 86 -4.91 5.83 14.11
N ALA A 87 -3.66 5.77 13.65
CA ALA A 87 -2.74 4.68 13.93
C ALA A 87 -2.48 4.52 15.43
N ARG A 88 -2.22 5.62 16.15
CA ARG A 88 -2.04 5.64 17.63
C ARG A 88 -3.26 5.10 18.38
N SER A 89 -4.45 5.60 18.00
CA SER A 89 -5.71 5.18 18.62
C SER A 89 -5.94 3.66 18.44
N ARG A 90 -5.67 3.14 17.24
CA ARG A 90 -5.83 1.72 16.92
C ARG A 90 -4.81 0.84 17.64
N ALA A 91 -3.55 1.24 17.68
CA ALA A 91 -2.51 0.53 18.41
C ALA A 91 -2.79 0.47 19.92
N LEU A 92 -3.24 1.59 20.51
CA LEU A 92 -3.65 1.64 21.90
C LEU A 92 -4.82 0.70 22.19
N ALA A 93 -5.86 0.71 21.35
CA ALA A 93 -7.02 -0.17 21.47
C ALA A 93 -6.65 -1.66 21.33
N ALA A 94 -5.62 -1.98 20.54
CA ALA A 94 -5.07 -3.33 20.38
C ALA A 94 -4.05 -3.71 21.49
N GLY A 95 -3.71 -2.81 22.42
CA GLY A 95 -2.72 -3.06 23.47
C GLY A 95 -1.27 -3.10 22.99
N LEU A 96 -0.96 -2.63 21.79
CA LEU A 96 0.36 -2.65 21.19
C LEU A 96 1.17 -1.41 21.64
N ARG A 97 1.89 -1.54 22.74
CA ARG A 97 2.65 -0.44 23.36
C ARG A 97 4.07 -0.27 22.80
N GLN A 98 4.56 -1.22 22.05
CA GLN A 98 5.91 -1.24 21.46
C GLN A 98 5.98 -0.48 20.13
N ILE A 99 4.94 0.28 19.73
CA ILE A 99 4.93 1.11 18.53
C ILE A 99 5.04 2.59 18.90
N GLU A 100 6.06 3.25 18.35
CA GLU A 100 6.21 4.70 18.42
C GLU A 100 5.87 5.32 17.07
N PHE A 101 4.94 6.29 17.06
CA PHE A 101 4.48 6.95 15.84
C PHE A 101 5.01 8.40 15.77
N PHE A 102 5.56 8.78 14.63
CA PHE A 102 6.08 10.11 14.37
C PHE A 102 5.49 10.71 13.10
N VAL A 103 5.08 11.99 13.19
CA VAL A 103 4.74 12.79 12.01
C VAL A 103 6.06 13.35 11.47
N THR A 104 6.48 12.88 10.32
CA THR A 104 7.71 13.36 9.68
C THR A 104 7.63 13.17 8.17
N SER A 105 8.37 13.99 7.43
CA SER A 105 8.52 13.76 6.00
C SER A 105 9.36 12.50 5.77
N GLU A 106 9.08 11.81 4.69
CA GLU A 106 9.81 10.61 4.28
C GLU A 106 11.26 10.90 3.87
N GLU A 107 11.68 12.17 3.92
CA GLU A 107 13.04 12.63 3.68
C GLU A 107 13.86 12.77 4.97
N GLU A 108 13.18 12.78 6.13
CA GLU A 108 13.78 12.94 7.46
C GLU A 108 13.96 11.60 8.17
N PHE A 109 14.66 10.67 7.53
CA PHE A 109 15.05 9.42 8.18
C PHE A 109 16.11 9.67 9.26
N PRO A 110 16.16 8.82 10.31
CA PRO A 110 17.28 8.85 11.25
C PRO A 110 18.62 8.62 10.51
N ASP A 111 19.56 9.52 10.70
CA ASP A 111 20.89 9.49 10.03
C ASP A 111 21.81 8.37 10.51
N CYS A 112 21.37 7.50 11.41
CA CYS A 112 22.18 6.42 11.95
C CYS A 112 21.56 5.04 11.68
N PRO A 113 22.36 4.01 11.37
CA PRO A 113 21.88 2.65 11.19
C PRO A 113 21.43 2.05 12.54
N ALA A 114 20.17 2.33 12.92
CA ALA A 114 19.62 1.99 14.22
C ALA A 114 18.61 0.84 14.18
N PHE A 115 18.20 0.39 12.99
CA PHE A 115 17.13 -0.58 12.81
C PHE A 115 17.66 -1.94 12.35
N ASP A 116 17.02 -3.01 12.84
CA ASP A 116 17.22 -4.37 12.33
C ASP A 116 16.54 -4.57 10.98
N ALA A 117 15.43 -3.87 10.75
CA ALA A 117 14.72 -3.88 9.49
C ALA A 117 14.04 -2.53 9.19
N ALA A 118 13.91 -2.22 7.90
CA ALA A 118 13.05 -1.14 7.41
C ALA A 118 12.05 -1.71 6.41
N VAL A 119 10.78 -1.41 6.60
CA VAL A 119 9.68 -1.92 5.80
C VAL A 119 8.82 -0.77 5.31
N GLY A 120 8.40 -0.80 4.04
CA GLY A 120 7.38 0.07 3.49
C GLY A 120 6.29 -0.73 2.80
N ARG A 121 5.03 -0.31 2.97
CA ARG A 121 3.91 -0.93 2.27
C ARG A 121 3.05 0.11 1.57
N TYR A 122 2.92 -0.01 0.25
CA TYR A 122 2.13 0.91 -0.57
C TYR A 122 2.60 2.37 -0.43
N VAL A 123 3.92 2.56 -0.36
CA VAL A 123 4.55 3.86 -0.16
C VAL A 123 5.34 4.32 -1.39
N LEU A 124 6.03 3.40 -2.09
CA LEU A 124 6.91 3.77 -3.20
C LEU A 124 6.14 4.34 -4.40
N HIS A 125 4.93 3.83 -4.69
CA HIS A 125 4.14 4.33 -5.81
C HIS A 125 3.63 5.78 -5.61
N HIS A 126 3.71 6.30 -4.39
CA HIS A 126 3.41 7.71 -4.07
C HIS A 126 4.63 8.62 -4.18
N GLN A 127 5.84 8.06 -4.29
CA GLN A 127 7.08 8.83 -4.27
C GLN A 127 7.46 9.37 -5.64
N SER A 128 8.01 10.59 -5.67
CA SER A 128 8.68 11.10 -6.87
C SER A 128 10.02 10.41 -7.12
N ASP A 129 10.73 10.00 -6.03
CA ASP A 129 12.01 9.28 -6.05
C ASP A 129 11.95 8.00 -5.21
N PRO A 130 11.39 6.90 -5.73
CA PRO A 130 11.32 5.62 -5.03
C PRO A 130 12.70 5.00 -4.79
N VAL A 131 13.66 5.24 -5.69
CA VAL A 131 15.05 4.75 -5.56
C VAL A 131 15.74 5.45 -4.38
N GLY A 132 15.60 6.76 -4.26
CA GLY A 132 16.10 7.52 -3.13
C GLY A 132 15.50 7.08 -1.80
N MET A 133 14.19 6.77 -1.76
CA MET A 133 13.54 6.21 -0.57
C MET A 133 14.14 4.86 -0.17
N ILE A 134 14.31 3.93 -1.12
CA ILE A 134 14.93 2.62 -0.86
C ILE A 134 16.37 2.79 -0.35
N ARG A 135 17.13 3.73 -0.92
CA ARG A 135 18.50 4.05 -0.48
C ARG A 135 18.52 4.56 0.96
N ARG A 136 17.61 5.48 1.32
CA ARG A 136 17.48 5.99 2.70
C ARG A 136 17.08 4.88 3.67
N ALA A 137 16.11 4.04 3.30
CA ALA A 137 15.74 2.85 4.09
C ALA A 137 16.97 1.96 4.34
N GLY A 138 17.78 1.72 3.30
CA GLY A 138 19.05 1.00 3.42
C GLY A 138 20.02 1.66 4.39
N ALA A 139 20.15 2.98 4.38
CA ALA A 139 21.03 3.70 5.29
C ALA A 139 20.59 3.61 6.76
N ALA A 140 19.29 3.58 7.02
CA ALA A 140 18.72 3.49 8.37
C ALA A 140 18.85 2.09 9.01
N VAL A 141 19.10 1.05 8.22
CA VAL A 141 19.22 -0.33 8.69
C VAL A 141 20.70 -0.67 8.97
N ARG A 142 20.99 -1.41 10.03
CA ARG A 142 22.34 -1.90 10.33
C ARG A 142 22.84 -2.91 9.27
N ARG A 143 24.14 -3.17 9.21
CA ARG A 143 24.70 -4.25 8.39
C ARG A 143 24.10 -5.59 8.85
N GLY A 144 23.76 -6.45 7.89
CA GLY A 144 23.06 -7.71 8.13
C GLY A 144 21.57 -7.57 8.45
N GLY A 145 21.05 -6.35 8.49
CA GLY A 145 19.61 -6.10 8.65
C GLY A 145 18.85 -6.13 7.32
N VAL A 146 17.55 -5.93 7.36
CA VAL A 146 16.62 -6.15 6.24
C VAL A 146 16.05 -4.85 5.71
N VAL A 147 15.98 -4.70 4.39
CA VAL A 147 15.19 -3.67 3.71
C VAL A 147 14.12 -4.37 2.88
N ALA A 148 12.85 -4.04 3.10
CA ALA A 148 11.72 -4.70 2.46
C ALA A 148 10.64 -3.72 2.01
N PHE A 149 10.04 -3.96 0.83
CA PHE A 149 8.91 -3.19 0.33
C PHE A 149 7.82 -4.12 -0.23
N HIS A 150 6.56 -3.73 0.01
CA HIS A 150 5.37 -4.40 -0.49
C HIS A 150 4.53 -3.40 -1.29
N GLU A 151 4.49 -3.56 -2.61
CA GLU A 151 3.81 -2.65 -3.54
C GLU A 151 2.82 -3.39 -4.43
N PRO A 152 1.74 -2.74 -4.88
CA PRO A 152 0.91 -3.30 -5.92
C PRO A 152 1.64 -3.24 -7.28
N ALA A 153 1.48 -4.25 -8.12
CA ALA A 153 1.89 -4.18 -9.51
C ALA A 153 0.81 -3.42 -10.30
N GLY A 154 0.81 -2.09 -10.19
CA GLY A 154 -0.31 -1.24 -10.59
C GLY A 154 -0.62 -1.22 -12.10
N HIS A 155 0.34 -1.62 -12.95
CA HIS A 155 0.15 -1.75 -14.40
C HIS A 155 -0.56 -3.06 -14.80
N ILE A 156 -0.65 -4.05 -13.90
CA ILE A 156 -1.38 -5.28 -14.13
C ILE A 156 -2.72 -5.19 -13.38
N GLY A 157 -3.81 -5.14 -14.14
CA GLY A 157 -5.15 -5.09 -13.59
C GLY A 157 -5.57 -6.40 -12.91
N GLY A 158 -6.53 -6.31 -11.99
CA GLY A 158 -7.30 -7.47 -11.58
C GLY A 158 -8.22 -7.96 -12.70
N HIS A 159 -8.73 -9.18 -12.60
CA HIS A 159 -9.64 -9.75 -13.60
C HIS A 159 -10.63 -10.72 -12.97
N THR A 160 -11.63 -11.12 -13.78
CA THR A 160 -12.65 -12.10 -13.38
C THR A 160 -12.74 -13.24 -14.38
N LEU A 161 -13.08 -14.42 -13.89
CA LEU A 161 -13.24 -15.65 -14.68
C LEU A 161 -14.58 -16.34 -14.29
N PRO A 162 -15.59 -16.36 -15.18
CA PRO A 162 -15.64 -15.69 -16.49
C PRO A 162 -15.59 -14.16 -16.37
N VAL A 163 -15.37 -13.49 -17.49
CA VAL A 163 -15.33 -12.03 -17.57
C VAL A 163 -16.68 -11.44 -17.19
N ILE A 164 -16.66 -10.41 -16.34
CA ILE A 164 -17.83 -9.61 -15.95
C ILE A 164 -17.62 -8.19 -16.47
N ASP A 165 -18.45 -7.74 -17.41
CA ASP A 165 -18.31 -6.43 -18.07
C ASP A 165 -18.36 -5.26 -17.06
N LEU A 166 -19.22 -5.35 -16.06
CA LEU A 166 -19.28 -4.35 -14.98
C LEU A 166 -17.92 -4.19 -14.27
N TYR A 167 -17.24 -5.32 -13.99
CA TYR A 167 -15.92 -5.30 -13.39
C TYR A 167 -14.87 -4.68 -14.34
N VAL A 168 -14.91 -5.03 -15.61
CA VAL A 168 -13.99 -4.48 -16.63
C VAL A 168 -14.15 -2.96 -16.75
N ASN A 169 -15.38 -2.45 -16.77
CA ASN A 169 -15.67 -1.03 -16.84
C ASN A 169 -15.21 -0.29 -15.58
N LEU A 170 -15.42 -0.90 -14.42
CA LEU A 170 -14.97 -0.42 -13.13
C LEU A 170 -13.43 -0.32 -13.07
N GLU A 171 -12.74 -1.41 -13.43
CA GLU A 171 -11.26 -1.47 -13.44
C GLU A 171 -10.67 -0.44 -14.42
N ARG A 172 -11.27 -0.28 -15.61
CA ARG A 172 -10.85 0.74 -16.60
C ARG A 172 -10.99 2.16 -16.04
N SER A 173 -12.09 2.43 -15.34
CA SER A 173 -12.36 3.73 -14.76
C SER A 173 -11.38 4.08 -13.64
N LEU A 174 -11.07 3.12 -12.77
CA LEU A 174 -10.08 3.26 -11.70
C LEU A 174 -8.67 3.39 -12.26
N SER A 175 -8.31 2.53 -13.23
CA SER A 175 -6.98 2.56 -13.85
C SER A 175 -6.62 3.91 -14.41
N SER A 176 -7.54 4.57 -15.15
CA SER A 176 -7.23 5.88 -15.75
C SER A 176 -6.97 6.97 -14.70
N VAL A 177 -7.68 6.95 -13.57
CA VAL A 177 -7.45 7.92 -12.50
C VAL A 177 -6.14 7.65 -11.77
N PHE A 178 -5.83 6.38 -11.50
CA PHE A 178 -4.55 6.02 -10.90
C PHE A 178 -3.35 6.33 -11.80
N ASP A 179 -3.49 6.22 -13.13
CA ASP A 179 -2.45 6.64 -14.08
C ASP A 179 -2.14 8.14 -14.00
N GLU A 180 -3.18 8.97 -13.79
CA GLU A 180 -3.03 10.41 -13.64
C GLU A 180 -2.45 10.83 -12.27
N MET A 181 -2.70 10.02 -11.24
CA MET A 181 -2.50 10.42 -9.84
C MET A 181 -1.24 9.86 -9.20
N LEU A 182 -0.80 8.67 -9.60
CA LEU A 182 0.32 7.98 -8.99
C LEU A 182 1.60 8.18 -9.81
N PRO A 183 2.60 8.89 -9.30
CA PRO A 183 3.82 9.18 -10.05
C PRO A 183 4.61 7.91 -10.44
N GLN A 184 4.50 6.85 -9.64
CA GLN A 184 5.22 5.58 -9.82
C GLN A 184 4.28 4.38 -9.74
N ARG A 185 3.13 4.43 -10.46
CA ARG A 185 2.11 3.39 -10.41
C ARG A 185 2.64 1.97 -10.70
N ASP A 186 3.66 1.85 -11.54
CA ASP A 186 4.27 0.60 -11.97
C ASP A 186 5.47 0.14 -11.13
N VAL A 187 5.80 0.87 -10.06
CA VAL A 187 6.99 0.58 -9.23
C VAL A 187 7.03 -0.85 -8.72
N GLY A 188 5.89 -1.45 -8.38
CA GLY A 188 5.80 -2.85 -7.98
C GLY A 188 6.32 -3.84 -9.03
N GLY A 189 6.24 -3.50 -10.32
CA GLY A 189 6.80 -4.27 -11.42
C GLY A 189 8.30 -4.05 -11.65
N ARG A 190 8.90 -3.04 -10.99
CA ARG A 190 10.29 -2.62 -11.19
C ARG A 190 11.13 -2.68 -9.91
N LEU A 191 10.66 -3.34 -8.86
CA LEU A 191 11.36 -3.38 -7.56
C LEU A 191 12.81 -3.88 -7.67
N ILE A 192 13.10 -4.87 -8.52
CA ILE A 192 14.48 -5.33 -8.73
C ILE A 192 15.37 -4.16 -9.15
N ALA A 193 15.02 -3.47 -10.23
CA ALA A 193 15.80 -2.34 -10.72
C ALA A 193 15.90 -1.22 -9.66
N CYS A 194 14.80 -0.91 -8.95
CA CYS A 194 14.80 0.12 -7.91
C CYS A 194 15.76 -0.19 -6.75
N PHE A 195 15.88 -1.45 -6.34
CA PHE A 195 16.83 -1.86 -5.31
C PHE A 195 18.28 -1.77 -5.80
N GLU A 196 18.56 -2.26 -7.01
CA GLU A 196 19.88 -2.20 -7.63
C GLU A 196 20.34 -0.76 -7.88
N ASP A 197 19.46 0.11 -8.39
CA ASP A 197 19.71 1.54 -8.58
C ASP A 197 19.91 2.28 -7.24
N ALA A 198 19.33 1.76 -6.15
CA ALA A 198 19.57 2.27 -4.80
C ALA A 198 20.95 1.85 -4.24
N GLY A 199 21.70 1.02 -4.94
CA GLY A 199 23.00 0.50 -4.51
C GLY A 199 22.90 -0.69 -3.54
N LEU A 200 21.73 -1.35 -3.49
CA LEU A 200 21.50 -2.55 -2.71
C LEU A 200 21.65 -3.82 -3.59
N PRO A 201 21.85 -4.99 -3.00
CA PRO A 201 21.87 -6.24 -3.77
C PRO A 201 20.55 -6.50 -4.51
N THR A 202 20.60 -7.37 -5.52
CA THR A 202 19.39 -7.89 -6.19
C THR A 202 18.45 -8.50 -5.15
N PRO A 203 17.20 -8.02 -5.02
CA PRO A 203 16.28 -8.48 -4.00
C PRO A 203 15.72 -9.87 -4.28
N ARG A 204 15.37 -10.60 -3.22
CA ARG A 204 14.39 -11.68 -3.31
C ARG A 204 13.01 -11.07 -3.57
N LEU A 205 12.16 -11.83 -4.27
CA LEU A 205 10.85 -11.35 -4.70
C LEU A 205 9.75 -12.37 -4.37
N ILE A 206 8.62 -11.87 -3.87
CA ILE A 206 7.34 -12.56 -3.86
C ILE A 206 6.42 -11.82 -4.82
N TRP A 207 5.72 -12.57 -5.66
CA TRP A 207 4.73 -12.05 -6.58
C TRP A 207 3.50 -12.92 -6.50
N GLU A 208 2.40 -12.41 -5.94
CA GLU A 208 1.18 -13.19 -5.78
C GLU A 208 -0.08 -12.35 -5.95
N SER A 209 -1.16 -12.98 -6.41
CA SER A 209 -2.50 -12.41 -6.48
C SER A 209 -3.44 -13.12 -5.53
N ILE A 210 -4.34 -12.37 -4.92
CA ILE A 210 -5.40 -12.91 -4.08
C ILE A 210 -6.58 -13.26 -4.98
N ALA A 211 -7.09 -14.47 -4.88
CA ALA A 211 -8.25 -14.92 -5.64
C ALA A 211 -9.40 -15.32 -4.70
N GLY A 212 -10.61 -15.19 -5.18
CA GLY A 212 -11.81 -15.64 -4.46
C GLY A 212 -13.00 -15.86 -5.37
N GLY A 213 -14.01 -16.55 -4.86
CA GLY A 213 -15.25 -16.82 -5.58
C GLY A 213 -16.25 -15.66 -5.51
N HIS A 214 -17.50 -15.94 -5.83
CA HIS A 214 -18.58 -14.94 -5.87
C HIS A 214 -18.90 -14.28 -4.51
N SER A 215 -18.46 -14.86 -3.38
CA SER A 215 -18.57 -14.26 -2.04
C SER A 215 -17.30 -13.54 -1.57
N SER A 216 -16.31 -13.39 -2.45
CA SER A 216 -15.02 -12.77 -2.08
C SER A 216 -15.17 -11.31 -1.63
N PRO A 217 -14.44 -10.88 -0.57
CA PRO A 217 -14.42 -9.50 -0.15
C PRO A 217 -13.80 -8.54 -1.18
N LEU A 218 -13.11 -9.07 -2.19
CA LEU A 218 -12.54 -8.27 -3.28
C LEU A 218 -13.61 -7.50 -4.07
N TRP A 219 -14.82 -8.05 -4.21
CA TRP A 219 -15.93 -7.35 -4.88
C TRP A 219 -16.32 -6.08 -4.12
N ARG A 220 -16.41 -6.18 -2.79
CA ARG A 220 -16.68 -5.01 -1.93
C ARG A 220 -15.53 -4.01 -2.00
N LEU A 221 -14.29 -4.46 -1.96
CA LEU A 221 -13.11 -3.58 -2.06
C LEU A 221 -13.15 -2.78 -3.36
N MET A 222 -13.46 -3.40 -4.48
CA MET A 222 -13.56 -2.71 -5.78
C MET A 222 -14.63 -1.63 -5.78
N ALA A 223 -15.82 -1.93 -5.23
CA ALA A 223 -16.90 -0.95 -5.11
C ALA A 223 -16.55 0.21 -4.15
N MET A 224 -15.89 -0.08 -3.03
CA MET A 224 -15.41 0.94 -2.07
C MET A 224 -14.36 1.84 -2.73
N THR A 225 -13.40 1.25 -3.46
CA THR A 225 -12.37 1.99 -4.19
C THR A 225 -12.99 2.92 -5.23
N TYR A 226 -13.96 2.43 -5.99
CA TYR A 226 -14.66 3.28 -6.97
C TYR A 226 -15.40 4.45 -6.30
N ARG A 227 -16.12 4.19 -5.21
CA ARG A 227 -16.84 5.25 -4.47
C ARG A 227 -15.88 6.31 -3.92
N SER A 228 -14.75 5.90 -3.36
CA SER A 228 -13.73 6.82 -2.87
C SER A 228 -13.11 7.65 -4.00
N MET A 229 -12.90 7.04 -5.18
CA MET A 229 -12.30 7.71 -6.35
C MET A 229 -13.31 8.49 -7.20
N LEU A 230 -14.62 8.32 -7.01
CA LEU A 230 -15.65 8.91 -7.87
C LEU A 230 -15.54 10.43 -8.01
N PRO A 231 -15.29 11.24 -6.96
CA PRO A 231 -15.13 12.69 -7.11
C PRO A 231 -14.01 13.05 -8.11
N ARG A 232 -12.90 12.30 -8.07
CA ARG A 232 -11.75 12.51 -8.97
C ARG A 232 -12.05 12.05 -10.39
N ILE A 233 -12.73 10.89 -10.53
CA ILE A 233 -13.21 10.40 -11.84
C ILE A 233 -14.10 11.45 -12.51
N VAL A 234 -15.02 12.06 -11.75
CA VAL A 234 -15.91 13.09 -12.25
C VAL A 234 -15.14 14.37 -12.61
N THR A 235 -14.17 14.76 -11.79
CA THR A 235 -13.33 15.94 -12.08
C THR A 235 -12.51 15.74 -13.35
N SER A 236 -11.88 14.56 -13.53
CA SER A 236 -11.05 14.26 -14.71
C SER A 236 -11.88 14.09 -15.99
N ARG A 237 -13.06 13.47 -15.91
CA ARG A 237 -13.87 13.10 -17.08
C ARG A 237 -15.09 13.99 -17.34
N GLY A 238 -15.36 14.95 -16.45
CA GLY A 238 -16.53 15.82 -16.51
C GLY A 238 -17.85 15.16 -16.10
N ARG A 239 -17.88 13.83 -15.91
CA ARG A 239 -19.08 13.07 -15.49
C ARG A 239 -18.71 11.70 -14.93
N ALA A 240 -19.63 11.11 -14.16
CA ALA A 240 -19.53 9.72 -13.76
C ALA A 240 -19.65 8.76 -14.97
N PRO A 241 -18.88 7.65 -15.02
CA PRO A 241 -19.00 6.64 -16.07
C PRO A 241 -20.39 5.98 -16.07
N ALA A 242 -21.12 6.14 -17.16
CA ALA A 242 -22.49 5.60 -17.30
C ALA A 242 -22.50 4.05 -17.33
N ASP A 243 -21.43 3.45 -17.80
CA ASP A 243 -21.23 2.00 -17.91
C ASP A 243 -20.93 1.31 -16.56
N VAL A 244 -20.60 2.09 -15.52
CA VAL A 244 -20.52 1.60 -14.13
C VAL A 244 -21.85 1.77 -13.40
N GLY A 245 -22.63 2.81 -13.73
CA GLY A 245 -23.94 3.08 -13.16
C GLY A 245 -23.89 3.61 -11.72
N ASP A 246 -24.98 3.40 -10.95
CA ASP A 246 -25.14 3.93 -9.61
C ASP A 246 -24.12 3.36 -8.62
N PRO A 247 -23.29 4.21 -7.96
CA PRO A 247 -22.31 3.80 -6.96
C PRO A 247 -22.93 3.21 -5.69
N GLY A 248 -24.16 3.62 -5.35
CA GLY A 248 -24.86 3.16 -4.15
C GLY A 248 -25.22 1.67 -4.23
N THR A 249 -25.54 1.16 -5.41
CA THR A 249 -25.92 -0.23 -5.66
C THR A 249 -24.78 -1.08 -6.21
N LEU A 250 -23.60 -0.51 -6.41
CA LEU A 250 -22.48 -1.16 -7.11
C LEU A 250 -22.04 -2.46 -6.44
N THR A 251 -21.96 -2.48 -5.12
CA THR A 251 -21.54 -3.68 -4.36
C THR A 251 -22.51 -4.83 -4.63
N ASP A 252 -23.81 -4.60 -4.51
CA ASP A 252 -24.84 -5.65 -4.68
C ASP A 252 -24.88 -6.16 -6.13
N ARG A 253 -24.72 -5.23 -7.10
CA ARG A 253 -24.68 -5.59 -8.53
C ARG A 253 -23.46 -6.47 -8.87
N LEU A 254 -22.28 -6.16 -8.30
CA LEU A 254 -21.09 -6.99 -8.47
C LEU A 254 -21.28 -8.38 -7.89
N PHE A 255 -21.78 -8.48 -6.66
CA PHE A 255 -22.08 -9.78 -6.03
C PHE A 255 -23.13 -10.57 -6.81
N ALA A 256 -24.21 -9.93 -7.26
CA ALA A 256 -25.27 -10.59 -8.02
C ALA A 256 -24.75 -11.14 -9.36
N GLN A 257 -23.98 -10.34 -10.12
CA GLN A 257 -23.40 -10.79 -11.39
C GLN A 257 -22.37 -11.91 -11.16
N ALA A 258 -21.51 -11.78 -10.13
CA ALA A 258 -20.55 -12.81 -9.79
C ALA A 258 -21.23 -14.15 -9.42
N ALA A 259 -22.30 -14.08 -8.63
CA ALA A 259 -23.06 -15.28 -8.24
C ALA A 259 -23.76 -15.94 -9.44
N ALA A 260 -24.37 -15.12 -10.33
CA ALA A 260 -25.10 -15.62 -11.49
C ALA A 260 -24.24 -16.50 -12.42
N VAL A 261 -22.95 -16.14 -12.58
CA VAL A 261 -22.02 -16.88 -13.44
C VAL A 261 -20.97 -17.67 -12.65
N ARG A 262 -21.11 -17.74 -11.33
CA ARG A 262 -20.15 -18.39 -10.41
C ARG A 262 -18.71 -17.93 -10.65
N ALA A 263 -18.52 -16.63 -10.79
CA ALA A 263 -17.23 -16.03 -11.14
C ALA A 263 -16.21 -16.16 -10.02
N GLN A 264 -14.96 -16.23 -10.43
CA GLN A 264 -13.80 -15.97 -9.62
C GLN A 264 -13.32 -14.54 -9.89
N ILE A 265 -12.83 -13.87 -8.85
CA ILE A 265 -12.12 -12.61 -8.94
C ILE A 265 -10.66 -12.83 -8.57
N VAL A 266 -9.74 -12.23 -9.31
CA VAL A 266 -8.30 -12.23 -9.05
C VAL A 266 -7.85 -10.79 -8.90
N SER A 267 -7.21 -10.47 -7.78
CA SER A 267 -6.71 -9.12 -7.49
C SER A 267 -5.53 -8.75 -8.39
N LYS A 268 -5.23 -7.44 -8.44
CA LYS A 268 -3.91 -6.99 -8.89
C LYS A 268 -2.82 -7.74 -8.12
N PRO A 269 -1.70 -8.12 -8.79
CA PRO A 269 -0.61 -8.76 -8.09
C PRO A 269 -0.01 -7.87 -7.02
N GLN A 270 0.41 -8.49 -5.94
CA GLN A 270 1.18 -7.93 -4.85
C GLN A 270 2.64 -8.30 -5.06
N SER A 271 3.51 -7.31 -5.11
CA SER A 271 4.94 -7.48 -5.30
C SER A 271 5.66 -7.12 -4.00
N CYS A 272 6.34 -8.10 -3.42
CA CYS A 272 7.16 -7.87 -2.23
C CYS A 272 8.62 -8.14 -2.58
N ALA A 273 9.50 -7.19 -2.26
CA ALA A 273 10.94 -7.33 -2.49
C ALA A 273 11.71 -7.05 -1.22
N TRP A 274 12.79 -7.81 -0.96
CA TRP A 274 13.65 -7.57 0.19
C TRP A 274 15.09 -8.02 -0.03
N VAL A 275 16.00 -7.36 0.70
CA VAL A 275 17.43 -7.68 0.74
C VAL A 275 17.92 -7.72 2.18
N ILE A 276 19.03 -8.44 2.38
CA ILE A 276 19.88 -8.26 3.55
C ILE A 276 20.93 -7.23 3.21
N ARG A 277 21.04 -6.16 4.02
CA ARG A 277 22.05 -5.11 3.83
C ARG A 277 23.46 -5.68 4.03
N PRO A 278 24.39 -5.55 3.08
CA PRO A 278 25.76 -6.04 3.20
C PRO A 278 26.58 -5.31 4.26
#